data_b1816e78fd9607b046a3457c5466ff7a
#
_entry.id   b1816e78fd9607b046a3457c5466ff7a
#
_cell.length_a   1.000
_cell.length_b   1.000
_cell.length_c   1.000
_cell.angle_alpha   90.00
_cell.angle_beta   90.00
_cell.angle_gamma   90.00
#
_symmetry.space_group_name_H-M   'P 1'
#
loop_
_entity.id
_entity.type
_entity.pdbx_description
1 polymer ?
#
loop_
_entity_poly.entity_id
_entity_poly.type
_entity_poly.pdbx_seq_one_letter_code
_entity_poly.pdbx_strand_id
1 'polypeptide(L)'
;MGALGALLTACGIVSADSLPEVSSPPPTEIVDRYLRAMQAEQAGAQDLSMEMDIDASLPRLRRSGRLQALKFIPRLGQIVYRIIRFEGDESVKRDVIARYLTAEREARSKLAGSISLTPRNYRFKYKGTADWLGQTAYVFQVSPKEKRLGLFKGELWIDSKTYLPLREWGELVKNPSVFLKNVYFVRDYYIWEGHSIPRRII
;
A
#
# COMPACT_ATOMS: atom_id res chain seq x y z
N MET A 1 -26.02 21.67 79.60
CA MET A 1 -25.16 22.50 78.76
C MET A 1 -24.36 21.57 77.82
N GLY A 2 -24.88 21.31 76.66
CA GLY A 2 -24.31 20.38 75.70
C GLY A 2 -23.66 21.14 74.53
N ALA A 3 -22.42 20.81 74.22
CA ALA A 3 -21.70 21.31 73.09
C ALA A 3 -21.83 20.30 71.92
N LEU A 4 -22.46 20.72 70.84
CA LEU A 4 -22.57 19.98 69.60
C LEU A 4 -21.30 20.20 68.78
N GLY A 5 -20.50 19.15 68.56
CA GLY A 5 -19.36 19.17 67.65
C GLY A 5 -19.81 18.79 66.25
N ALA A 6 -19.67 19.71 65.29
CA ALA A 6 -19.93 19.44 63.90
C ALA A 6 -18.69 18.81 63.26
N LEU A 7 -18.82 17.60 62.70
CA LEU A 7 -17.81 16.90 61.92
C LEU A 7 -17.95 17.32 60.45
N LEU A 8 -17.02 18.10 59.93
CA LEU A 8 -16.89 18.47 58.52
C LEU A 8 -16.13 17.36 57.80
N THR A 9 -16.85 16.54 57.02
CA THR A 9 -16.26 15.52 56.12
C THR A 9 -15.80 16.23 54.84
N ALA A 10 -14.50 16.38 54.66
CA ALA A 10 -13.92 16.87 53.44
C ALA A 10 -13.97 15.77 52.36
N CYS A 11 -14.83 15.93 51.40
CA CYS A 11 -14.88 15.09 50.20
C CYS A 11 -13.71 15.48 49.27
N GLY A 12 -12.65 14.69 49.26
CA GLY A 12 -11.54 14.85 48.33
C GLY A 12 -11.99 14.54 46.90
N ILE A 13 -11.94 15.57 46.04
CA ILE A 13 -12.14 15.37 44.61
C ILE A 13 -10.88 14.70 44.08
N VAL A 14 -10.99 13.40 43.76
CA VAL A 14 -9.97 12.67 43.03
C VAL A 14 -10.03 13.19 41.57
N SER A 15 -9.06 14.02 41.22
CA SER A 15 -8.83 14.41 39.82
C SER A 15 -8.56 13.14 39.01
N ALA A 16 -9.42 12.84 38.08
CA ALA A 16 -9.17 11.80 37.07
C ALA A 16 -7.94 12.22 36.27
N ASP A 17 -6.84 11.53 36.55
CA ASP A 17 -5.61 11.62 35.79
C ASP A 17 -5.94 11.19 34.36
N SER A 18 -6.02 12.16 33.43
CA SER A 18 -6.25 11.89 32.02
C SER A 18 -5.04 11.11 31.49
N LEU A 19 -5.28 9.85 31.15
CA LEU A 19 -4.30 9.04 30.41
C LEU A 19 -3.75 9.87 29.24
N PRO A 20 -2.44 9.84 28.99
CA PRO A 20 -1.87 10.59 27.89
C PRO A 20 -2.50 10.09 26.58
N GLU A 21 -3.22 10.98 25.93
CA GLU A 21 -3.73 10.76 24.57
C GLU A 21 -2.50 10.52 23.69
N VAL A 22 -2.31 9.27 23.25
CA VAL A 22 -1.23 8.90 22.31
C VAL A 22 -1.54 9.62 21.00
N SER A 23 -1.05 10.85 20.91
CA SER A 23 -1.23 11.65 19.70
C SER A 23 -0.55 10.95 18.52
N SER A 24 -1.31 10.73 17.46
CA SER A 24 -0.76 10.17 16.23
C SER A 24 0.44 11.01 15.76
N PRO A 25 1.50 10.38 15.26
CA PRO A 25 2.66 11.11 14.76
C PRO A 25 2.25 12.13 13.67
N PRO A 26 3.00 13.23 13.53
CA PRO A 26 2.77 14.18 12.45
C PRO A 26 2.78 13.47 11.07
N PRO A 27 1.93 13.89 10.12
CA PRO A 27 1.84 13.23 8.80
C PRO A 27 3.17 13.16 8.05
N THR A 28 4.04 14.16 8.20
CA THR A 28 5.39 14.16 7.61
C THR A 28 6.26 13.06 8.20
N GLU A 29 6.20 12.87 9.51
CA GLU A 29 6.95 11.82 10.20
C GLU A 29 6.47 10.41 9.78
N ILE A 30 5.16 10.23 9.60
CA ILE A 30 4.61 8.95 9.09
C ILE A 30 5.19 8.63 7.72
N VAL A 31 5.22 9.61 6.80
CA VAL A 31 5.79 9.44 5.46
C VAL A 31 7.29 9.13 5.54
N ASP A 32 8.05 9.82 6.40
CA ASP A 32 9.48 9.57 6.56
C ASP A 32 9.78 8.18 7.12
N ARG A 33 8.97 7.70 8.07
CA ARG A 33 9.07 6.33 8.60
C ARG A 33 8.70 5.30 7.54
N TYR A 34 7.64 5.53 6.76
CA TYR A 34 7.28 4.70 5.63
C TYR A 34 8.43 4.58 4.61
N LEU A 35 9.07 5.68 4.23
CA LEU A 35 10.19 5.66 3.29
C LEU A 35 11.38 4.87 3.83
N ARG A 36 11.70 5.01 5.11
CA ARG A 36 12.75 4.22 5.78
C ARG A 36 12.41 2.74 5.83
N ALA A 37 11.15 2.39 6.15
CA ALA A 37 10.70 1.00 6.15
C ALA A 37 10.80 0.39 4.75
N MET A 38 10.37 1.09 3.71
CA MET A 38 10.48 0.65 2.33
C MET A 38 11.94 0.49 1.86
N GLN A 39 12.84 1.36 2.30
CA GLN A 39 14.28 1.22 2.01
C GLN A 39 14.89 0.01 2.72
N ALA A 40 14.53 -0.21 3.98
CA ALA A 40 14.99 -1.37 4.75
C ALA A 40 14.47 -2.68 4.12
N GLU A 41 13.19 -2.71 3.70
CA GLU A 41 12.60 -3.84 3.01
C GLU A 41 13.33 -4.14 1.69
N GLN A 42 13.63 -3.12 0.89
CA GLN A 42 14.40 -3.30 -0.35
C GLN A 42 15.83 -3.79 -0.10
N ALA A 43 16.47 -3.33 0.97
CA ALA A 43 17.82 -3.77 1.34
C ALA A 43 17.84 -5.19 1.91
N GLY A 44 16.79 -5.58 2.65
CA GLY A 44 16.62 -6.91 3.23
C GLY A 44 16.06 -7.96 2.26
N ALA A 45 15.50 -7.55 1.13
CA ALA A 45 14.92 -8.44 0.14
C ALA A 45 15.99 -9.37 -0.46
N GLN A 46 16.16 -10.52 0.16
CA GLN A 46 16.91 -11.64 -0.41
C GLN A 46 15.96 -12.44 -1.29
N ASP A 47 16.43 -12.97 -2.41
CA ASP A 47 15.76 -13.85 -3.37
C ASP A 47 14.33 -14.27 -2.96
N LEU A 48 13.38 -13.37 -3.10
CA LEU A 48 12.00 -13.61 -2.69
C LEU A 48 11.26 -14.35 -3.80
N SER A 49 10.62 -15.46 -3.47
CA SER A 49 9.70 -16.17 -4.36
C SER A 49 8.30 -16.07 -3.80
N MET A 50 7.34 -15.70 -4.64
CA MET A 50 5.93 -15.61 -4.26
C MET A 50 5.02 -16.09 -5.37
N GLU A 51 3.89 -16.70 -4.98
CA GLU A 51 2.79 -16.95 -5.90
C GLU A 51 2.00 -15.67 -6.14
N MET A 52 1.54 -15.49 -7.36
CA MET A 52 0.70 -14.37 -7.74
C MET A 52 -0.45 -14.83 -8.62
N ASP A 53 -1.62 -14.27 -8.35
CA ASP A 53 -2.82 -14.39 -9.17
C ASP A 53 -3.13 -13.02 -9.79
N ILE A 54 -3.31 -12.98 -11.09
CA ILE A 54 -3.72 -11.78 -11.82
C ILE A 54 -5.03 -12.05 -12.52
N ASP A 55 -6.07 -11.33 -12.12
CA ASP A 55 -7.34 -11.26 -12.84
C ASP A 55 -7.38 -9.98 -13.67
N ALA A 56 -7.55 -10.11 -14.97
CA ALA A 56 -7.62 -8.98 -15.88
C ALA A 56 -8.90 -9.06 -16.72
N SER A 57 -9.54 -7.90 -16.95
CA SER A 57 -10.73 -7.85 -17.79
C SER A 57 -10.72 -6.64 -18.71
N LEU A 58 -11.32 -6.82 -19.89
CA LEU A 58 -11.64 -5.77 -20.87
C LEU A 58 -13.17 -5.73 -21.02
N PRO A 59 -13.89 -5.01 -20.12
CA PRO A 59 -15.36 -5.08 -20.07
C PRO A 59 -16.05 -4.73 -21.38
N ARG A 60 -15.50 -3.75 -22.13
CA ARG A 60 -16.06 -3.33 -23.43
C ARG A 60 -15.99 -4.41 -24.49
N LEU A 61 -14.99 -5.29 -24.41
CA LEU A 61 -14.79 -6.41 -25.34
C LEU A 61 -15.36 -7.72 -24.79
N ARG A 62 -15.91 -7.71 -23.55
CA ARG A 62 -16.37 -8.90 -22.83
C ARG A 62 -15.31 -10.00 -22.76
N ARG A 63 -14.05 -9.60 -22.59
CA ARG A 63 -12.90 -10.52 -22.50
C ARG A 63 -12.29 -10.44 -21.13
N SER A 64 -11.87 -11.59 -20.62
CA SER A 64 -11.18 -11.72 -19.35
C SER A 64 -10.08 -12.76 -19.42
N GLY A 65 -9.15 -12.70 -18.48
CA GLY A 65 -8.10 -13.70 -18.35
C GLY A 65 -7.56 -13.71 -16.93
N ARG A 66 -7.20 -14.89 -16.46
CA ARG A 66 -6.57 -15.13 -15.16
C ARG A 66 -5.23 -15.80 -15.36
N LEU A 67 -4.19 -15.26 -14.71
CA LEU A 67 -2.84 -15.78 -14.72
C LEU A 67 -2.43 -16.17 -13.30
N GLN A 68 -1.94 -17.40 -13.14
CA GLN A 68 -1.22 -17.86 -11.97
C GLN A 68 0.26 -17.96 -12.32
N ALA A 69 1.12 -17.35 -11.51
CA ALA A 69 2.54 -17.34 -11.76
C ALA A 69 3.35 -17.35 -10.44
N LEU A 70 4.57 -17.88 -10.52
CA LEU A 70 5.61 -17.66 -9.51
C LEU A 70 6.41 -16.43 -9.91
N LYS A 71 6.50 -15.47 -9.01
CA LYS A 71 7.32 -14.28 -9.14
C LYS A 71 8.60 -14.45 -8.32
N PHE A 72 9.73 -14.41 -8.97
CA PHE A 72 11.05 -14.42 -8.37
C PHE A 72 11.61 -13.00 -8.38
N ILE A 73 12.00 -12.52 -7.22
CA ILE A 73 12.60 -11.19 -7.04
C ILE A 73 14.03 -11.42 -6.55
N PRO A 74 15.02 -11.54 -7.44
CA PRO A 74 16.41 -11.74 -7.04
C PRO A 74 16.96 -10.46 -6.39
N ARG A 75 17.89 -10.61 -5.46
CA ARG A 75 18.61 -9.50 -4.85
C ARG A 75 19.31 -8.63 -5.91
N LEU A 76 19.90 -9.28 -6.90
CA LEU A 76 20.52 -8.65 -8.06
C LEU A 76 19.85 -9.15 -9.34
N GLY A 77 19.54 -8.22 -10.25
CA GLY A 77 18.94 -8.56 -11.53
C GLY A 77 17.47 -8.18 -11.66
N GLN A 78 16.83 -8.75 -12.66
CA GLN A 78 15.45 -8.45 -13.02
C GLN A 78 14.48 -9.44 -12.38
N ILE A 79 13.25 -8.99 -12.13
CA ILE A 79 12.16 -9.88 -11.73
C ILE A 79 11.93 -10.93 -12.83
N VAL A 80 11.80 -12.18 -12.42
CA VAL A 80 11.47 -13.31 -13.29
C VAL A 80 10.09 -13.82 -12.93
N TYR A 81 9.26 -14.05 -13.95
CA TYR A 81 7.94 -14.65 -13.80
C TYR A 81 7.94 -16.02 -14.44
N ARG A 82 7.56 -17.04 -13.68
CA ARG A 82 7.30 -18.39 -14.17
C ARG A 82 5.79 -18.61 -14.20
N ILE A 83 5.20 -18.61 -15.39
CA ILE A 83 3.77 -18.84 -15.56
C ILE A 83 3.48 -20.30 -15.20
N ILE A 84 2.53 -20.51 -14.31
CA ILE A 84 2.03 -21.83 -13.90
C ILE A 84 0.81 -22.17 -14.75
N ARG A 85 -0.17 -21.25 -14.83
CA ARG A 85 -1.44 -21.45 -15.52
C ARG A 85 -1.96 -20.14 -16.06
N PHE A 86 -2.58 -20.21 -17.23
CA PHE A 86 -3.38 -19.12 -17.80
C PHE A 86 -4.73 -19.67 -18.24
N GLU A 87 -5.80 -18.95 -17.91
CA GLU A 87 -7.16 -19.20 -18.36
C GLU A 87 -7.74 -17.93 -18.96
N GLY A 88 -8.50 -18.05 -20.06
CA GLY A 88 -9.19 -16.93 -20.67
C GLY A 88 -8.66 -16.54 -22.05
N ASP A 89 -8.91 -15.29 -22.42
CA ASP A 89 -8.63 -14.78 -23.77
C ASP A 89 -7.15 -14.44 -23.95
N GLU A 90 -6.51 -15.01 -24.97
CA GLU A 90 -5.09 -14.80 -25.29
C GLU A 90 -4.75 -13.31 -25.57
N SER A 91 -5.72 -12.52 -26.05
CA SER A 91 -5.48 -11.07 -26.20
C SER A 91 -5.35 -10.36 -24.85
N VAL A 92 -6.09 -10.79 -23.83
CA VAL A 92 -5.95 -10.26 -22.47
C VAL A 92 -4.58 -10.62 -21.90
N LYS A 93 -4.13 -11.86 -22.11
CA LYS A 93 -2.78 -12.30 -21.71
C LYS A 93 -1.68 -11.43 -22.33
N ARG A 94 -1.72 -11.29 -23.67
CA ARG A 94 -0.69 -10.57 -24.42
C ARG A 94 -0.75 -9.07 -24.22
N ASP A 95 -1.94 -8.47 -24.31
CA ASP A 95 -2.10 -7.02 -24.42
C ASP A 95 -2.32 -6.33 -23.08
N VAL A 96 -2.69 -7.08 -22.03
CA VAL A 96 -2.88 -6.55 -20.68
C VAL A 96 -1.86 -7.14 -19.72
N ILE A 97 -1.90 -8.46 -19.47
CA ILE A 97 -1.10 -9.10 -18.43
C ILE A 97 0.39 -9.02 -18.76
N ALA A 98 0.80 -9.41 -19.96
CA ALA A 98 2.22 -9.38 -20.35
C ALA A 98 2.81 -7.96 -20.32
N ARG A 99 2.02 -6.95 -20.71
CA ARG A 99 2.45 -5.54 -20.61
C ARG A 99 2.58 -5.08 -19.17
N TYR A 100 1.67 -5.48 -18.30
CA TYR A 100 1.78 -5.20 -16.86
C TYR A 100 3.06 -5.78 -16.27
N LEU A 101 3.35 -7.07 -16.51
CA LEU A 101 4.55 -7.76 -16.02
C LEU A 101 5.84 -7.14 -16.58
N THR A 102 5.82 -6.72 -17.84
CA THR A 102 6.94 -6.01 -18.48
C THR A 102 7.16 -4.65 -17.82
N ALA A 103 6.10 -3.87 -17.63
CA ALA A 103 6.18 -2.57 -16.98
C ALA A 103 6.67 -2.68 -15.53
N GLU A 104 6.24 -3.69 -14.78
CA GLU A 104 6.72 -3.94 -13.43
C GLU A 104 8.24 -4.27 -13.40
N ARG A 105 8.71 -5.08 -14.35
CA ARG A 105 10.13 -5.41 -14.49
C ARG A 105 10.98 -4.19 -14.85
N GLU A 106 10.52 -3.39 -15.81
CA GLU A 106 11.20 -2.16 -16.22
C GLU A 106 11.21 -1.10 -15.10
N ALA A 107 10.11 -0.98 -14.37
CA ALA A 107 10.00 -0.10 -13.22
C ALA A 107 11.06 -0.40 -12.16
N ARG A 108 11.33 -1.68 -11.91
CA ARG A 108 12.38 -2.07 -10.97
C ARG A 108 13.79 -1.79 -11.52
N SER A 109 14.04 -1.98 -12.80
CA SER A 109 15.37 -1.89 -13.39
C SER A 109 15.84 -0.46 -13.70
N LYS A 110 14.95 0.38 -14.21
CA LYS A 110 15.31 1.72 -14.72
C LYS A 110 14.54 2.88 -14.09
N LEU A 111 13.35 2.61 -13.57
CA LEU A 111 12.39 3.63 -13.16
C LEU A 111 12.02 3.55 -11.67
N ALA A 112 12.62 2.64 -10.90
CA ALA A 112 12.27 2.42 -9.50
C ALA A 112 12.18 3.73 -8.70
N GLY A 113 13.11 4.66 -8.91
CA GLY A 113 13.07 5.98 -8.30
C GLY A 113 12.04 6.94 -8.91
N SER A 114 11.60 6.71 -10.16
CA SER A 114 10.71 7.66 -10.88
C SER A 114 9.24 7.40 -10.70
N ILE A 115 8.84 6.19 -10.27
CA ILE A 115 7.43 5.81 -10.03
C ILE A 115 7.15 5.47 -8.57
N SER A 116 8.18 5.34 -7.73
CA SER A 116 8.02 5.04 -6.31
C SER A 116 7.16 6.09 -5.60
N LEU A 117 6.39 5.63 -4.60
CA LEU A 117 5.55 6.46 -3.74
C LEU A 117 6.42 7.27 -2.77
N THR A 118 7.03 8.31 -3.28
CA THR A 118 7.89 9.22 -2.52
C THR A 118 7.43 10.67 -2.66
N PRO A 119 7.79 11.57 -1.73
CA PRO A 119 7.51 13.00 -1.85
C PRO A 119 8.10 13.65 -3.10
N ARG A 120 9.11 13.03 -3.74
CA ARG A 120 9.64 13.47 -5.03
C ARG A 120 8.60 13.34 -6.14
N ASN A 121 7.86 12.24 -6.17
CA ASN A 121 6.92 11.90 -7.25
C ASN A 121 5.47 12.25 -6.90
N TYR A 122 5.11 12.29 -5.61
CA TYR A 122 3.73 12.42 -5.13
C TYR A 122 3.55 13.54 -4.11
N ARG A 123 2.33 14.06 -4.05
CA ARG A 123 1.80 14.80 -2.92
C ARG A 123 1.03 13.83 -2.03
N PHE A 124 1.32 13.88 -0.73
CA PHE A 124 0.65 13.08 0.30
C PHE A 124 -0.29 13.98 1.09
N LYS A 125 -1.57 13.61 1.16
CA LYS A 125 -2.57 14.29 1.99
C LYS A 125 -3.10 13.30 3.02
N TYR A 126 -2.80 13.53 4.27
CA TYR A 126 -3.28 12.70 5.37
C TYR A 126 -4.80 12.77 5.47
N LYS A 127 -5.47 11.61 5.66
CA LYS A 127 -6.93 11.46 5.74
C LYS A 127 -7.38 10.98 7.12
N GLY A 128 -6.47 10.57 7.97
CA GLY A 128 -6.76 9.98 9.29
C GLY A 128 -6.29 8.54 9.39
N THR A 129 -6.86 7.83 10.36
CA THR A 129 -6.63 6.40 10.58
C THR A 129 -7.85 5.59 10.19
N ALA A 130 -7.64 4.32 9.82
CA ALA A 130 -8.70 3.35 9.57
C ALA A 130 -8.29 1.97 10.11
N ASP A 131 -9.26 1.13 10.37
CA ASP A 131 -9.01 -0.29 10.63
C ASP A 131 -8.90 -1.06 9.31
N TRP A 132 -7.89 -1.91 9.21
CA TRP A 132 -7.69 -2.83 8.09
C TRP A 132 -7.44 -4.23 8.62
N LEU A 133 -8.47 -5.07 8.60
CA LEU A 133 -8.40 -6.47 9.07
C LEU A 133 -7.83 -6.59 10.49
N GLY A 134 -8.26 -5.71 11.41
CA GLY A 134 -7.79 -5.68 12.80
C GLY A 134 -6.45 -4.98 13.01
N GLN A 135 -5.91 -4.31 11.98
CA GLN A 135 -4.69 -3.50 12.05
C GLN A 135 -5.03 -2.02 11.83
N THR A 136 -4.48 -1.14 12.68
CA THR A 136 -4.65 0.30 12.49
C THR A 136 -3.74 0.78 11.36
N ALA A 137 -4.32 1.45 10.38
CA ALA A 137 -3.62 2.02 9.25
C ALA A 137 -3.71 3.55 9.24
N TYR A 138 -2.63 4.21 8.88
CA TYR A 138 -2.61 5.61 8.47
C TYR A 138 -3.02 5.72 6.99
N VAL A 139 -4.03 6.51 6.70
CA VAL A 139 -4.57 6.66 5.33
C VAL A 139 -4.07 7.95 4.72
N PHE A 140 -3.45 7.86 3.56
CA PHE A 140 -3.02 9.00 2.77
C PHE A 140 -3.68 8.97 1.39
N GLN A 141 -4.27 10.08 0.99
CA GLN A 141 -4.56 10.34 -0.41
C GLN A 141 -3.25 10.72 -1.10
N VAL A 142 -2.93 10.02 -2.18
CA VAL A 142 -1.74 10.25 -2.98
C VAL A 142 -2.10 10.77 -4.37
N SER A 143 -1.37 11.77 -4.82
CA SER A 143 -1.56 12.38 -6.14
C SER A 143 -0.21 12.63 -6.75
N PRO A 144 0.08 12.13 -7.96
CA PRO A 144 1.36 12.35 -8.60
C PRO A 144 1.55 13.83 -8.96
N LYS A 145 2.80 14.29 -8.90
CA LYS A 145 3.18 15.66 -9.30
C LYS A 145 3.19 15.84 -10.80
N GLU A 146 3.38 14.74 -11.54
CA GLU A 146 3.44 14.70 -13.00
C GLU A 146 2.60 13.56 -13.57
N LYS A 147 2.16 13.69 -14.81
CA LYS A 147 1.45 12.63 -15.54
C LYS A 147 2.44 11.72 -16.27
N ARG A 148 2.92 10.68 -15.61
CA ARG A 148 3.82 9.67 -16.19
C ARG A 148 3.20 8.28 -16.12
N LEU A 149 3.63 7.39 -17.02
CA LEU A 149 3.24 5.99 -17.00
C LEU A 149 3.70 5.34 -15.67
N GLY A 150 2.83 4.53 -15.08
CA GLY A 150 3.09 3.86 -13.80
C GLY A 150 2.75 4.68 -12.56
N LEU A 151 2.45 5.98 -12.69
CA LEU A 151 1.95 6.79 -11.58
C LEU A 151 0.42 6.71 -11.49
N PHE A 152 -0.11 6.83 -10.27
CA PHE A 152 -1.54 6.73 -10.00
C PHE A 152 -2.02 7.81 -9.04
N LYS A 153 -3.30 8.09 -9.07
CA LYS A 153 -4.00 8.90 -8.08
C LYS A 153 -4.93 7.99 -7.28
N GLY A 154 -4.83 8.03 -5.96
CA GLY A 154 -5.63 7.13 -5.12
C GLY A 154 -5.25 7.23 -3.66
N GLU A 155 -5.19 6.10 -2.98
CA GLU A 155 -4.83 6.03 -1.57
C GLU A 155 -3.71 5.03 -1.31
N LEU A 156 -2.91 5.37 -0.29
CA LEU A 156 -1.91 4.52 0.34
C LEU A 156 -2.30 4.34 1.81
N TRP A 157 -2.40 3.10 2.25
CA TRP A 157 -2.66 2.72 3.63
C TRP A 157 -1.40 2.13 4.22
N ILE A 158 -0.93 2.70 5.32
CA ILE A 158 0.35 2.40 5.97
C ILE A 158 0.04 1.83 7.35
N ASP A 159 0.59 0.67 7.67
CA ASP A 159 0.48 0.08 9.01
C ASP A 159 1.06 1.00 10.09
N SER A 160 0.32 1.20 11.16
CA SER A 160 0.72 2.12 12.23
C SER A 160 1.92 1.64 13.07
N LYS A 161 2.25 0.35 13.03
CA LYS A 161 3.32 -0.27 13.80
C LYS A 161 4.62 -0.38 13.01
N THR A 162 4.53 -0.96 11.81
CA THR A 162 5.70 -1.26 10.96
C THR A 162 6.01 -0.18 9.95
N TYR A 163 5.06 0.71 9.66
CA TYR A 163 5.10 1.70 8.59
C TYR A 163 5.22 1.11 7.19
N LEU A 164 4.92 -0.18 7.02
CA LEU A 164 4.84 -0.86 5.74
C LEU A 164 3.47 -0.66 5.09
N PRO A 165 3.35 -0.76 3.76
CA PRO A 165 2.08 -0.65 3.07
C PRO A 165 1.17 -1.84 3.39
N LEU A 166 -0.12 -1.57 3.65
CA LEU A 166 -1.19 -2.55 3.79
C LEU A 166 -2.09 -2.57 2.56
N ARG A 167 -2.26 -1.40 1.92
CA ARG A 167 -3.10 -1.26 0.73
C ARG A 167 -2.66 -0.09 -0.13
N GLU A 168 -2.69 -0.30 -1.42
CA GLU A 168 -2.62 0.73 -2.45
C GLU A 168 -3.79 0.54 -3.39
N TRP A 169 -4.54 1.59 -3.68
CA TRP A 169 -5.57 1.54 -4.70
C TRP A 169 -5.70 2.87 -5.40
N GLY A 170 -6.15 2.84 -6.65
CA GLY A 170 -6.32 4.06 -7.39
C GLY A 170 -6.44 3.86 -8.89
N GLU A 171 -6.34 4.97 -9.58
CA GLU A 171 -6.43 5.08 -11.04
C GLU A 171 -5.10 5.54 -11.61
N LEU A 172 -4.63 4.87 -12.67
CA LEU A 172 -3.43 5.31 -13.39
C LEU A 172 -3.66 6.67 -14.04
N VAL A 173 -2.75 7.62 -13.82
CA VAL A 173 -2.85 8.97 -14.42
C VAL A 173 -2.47 9.01 -15.90
N LYS A 174 -1.83 7.94 -16.39
CA LYS A 174 -1.53 7.73 -17.80
C LYS A 174 -1.71 6.24 -18.13
N ASN A 175 -2.58 5.96 -19.07
CA ASN A 175 -2.88 4.59 -19.47
C ASN A 175 -1.73 3.97 -20.26
N PRO A 176 -1.43 2.68 -20.07
CA PRO A 176 -0.38 1.97 -20.80
C PRO A 176 -0.74 1.73 -22.27
N SER A 177 -2.00 1.88 -22.65
CA SER A 177 -2.49 1.70 -24.02
C SER A 177 -3.58 2.72 -24.34
N VAL A 178 -3.66 3.17 -25.58
CA VAL A 178 -4.72 4.06 -26.08
C VAL A 178 -6.11 3.41 -26.06
N PHE A 179 -6.17 2.10 -26.00
CA PHE A 179 -7.42 1.34 -25.93
C PHE A 179 -7.96 1.20 -24.52
N LEU A 180 -7.15 1.49 -23.49
CA LEU A 180 -7.55 1.43 -22.09
C LEU A 180 -7.97 2.81 -21.61
N LYS A 181 -9.21 2.93 -21.13
CA LYS A 181 -9.67 4.13 -20.45
C LYS A 181 -9.87 3.78 -18.97
N ASN A 182 -9.32 4.63 -18.08
CA ASN A 182 -9.52 4.53 -16.65
C ASN A 182 -9.11 3.15 -16.10
N VAL A 183 -7.80 2.93 -15.98
CA VAL A 183 -7.26 1.71 -15.37
C VAL A 183 -7.23 1.89 -13.87
N TYR A 184 -8.06 1.14 -13.16
CA TYR A 184 -8.08 1.07 -11.70
C TYR A 184 -7.32 -0.17 -11.25
N PHE A 185 -6.70 -0.08 -10.08
CA PHE A 185 -6.07 -1.23 -9.45
C PHE A 185 -6.25 -1.18 -7.94
N VAL A 186 -6.16 -2.35 -7.33
CA VAL A 186 -6.06 -2.55 -5.88
C VAL A 186 -4.90 -3.49 -5.63
N ARG A 187 -4.03 -3.13 -4.71
CA ARG A 187 -2.98 -3.99 -4.19
C ARG A 187 -3.16 -4.07 -2.69
N ASP A 188 -3.46 -5.25 -2.19
CA ASP A 188 -3.56 -5.53 -0.78
C ASP A 188 -2.31 -6.31 -0.35
N TYR A 189 -1.81 -5.99 0.83
CA TYR A 189 -0.62 -6.59 1.41
C TYR A 189 -0.95 -7.17 2.78
N TYR A 190 -0.16 -8.12 3.21
CA TYR A 190 -0.10 -8.55 4.60
C TYR A 190 1.35 -8.46 5.08
N ILE A 191 1.52 -8.21 6.38
CA ILE A 191 2.85 -8.10 6.96
C ILE A 191 3.21 -9.44 7.58
N TRP A 192 4.32 -10.01 7.10
CA TRP A 192 4.87 -11.28 7.58
C TRP A 192 6.35 -11.09 7.89
N GLU A 193 6.75 -11.38 9.13
CA GLU A 193 8.15 -11.26 9.59
C GLU A 193 8.81 -9.91 9.24
N GLY A 194 8.04 -8.81 9.33
CA GLY A 194 8.52 -7.47 9.02
C GLY A 194 8.59 -7.13 7.54
N HIS A 195 8.03 -7.97 6.66
CA HIS A 195 7.95 -7.75 5.22
C HIS A 195 6.50 -7.54 4.76
N SER A 196 6.32 -6.62 3.81
CA SER A 196 5.04 -6.37 3.16
C SER A 196 4.89 -7.28 1.95
N ILE A 197 4.08 -8.33 2.09
CA ILE A 197 3.89 -9.36 1.06
C ILE A 197 2.58 -9.10 0.32
N PRO A 198 2.59 -8.98 -1.01
CA PRO A 198 1.36 -8.83 -1.78
C PRO A 198 0.42 -10.02 -1.57
N ARG A 199 -0.82 -9.73 -1.15
CA ARG A 199 -1.89 -10.72 -0.96
C ARG A 199 -2.82 -10.78 -2.17
N ARG A 200 -3.10 -9.61 -2.76
CA ARG A 200 -4.09 -9.47 -3.83
C ARG A 200 -3.71 -8.32 -4.75
N ILE A 201 -3.80 -8.55 -6.04
CA ILE A 201 -3.67 -7.53 -7.08
C ILE A 201 -4.86 -7.67 -8.02
N ILE A 202 -5.64 -6.61 -8.16
CA ILE A 202 -6.78 -6.53 -9.08
C ILE A 202 -6.57 -5.36 -10.03
#